data_d3579f891895a1ecdefa5d13d49a24ef
#
_entry.id   d3579f891895a1ecdefa5d13d49a24ef
#
_cell.length_a   1.000
_cell.length_b   1.000
_cell.length_c   1.000
_cell.angle_alpha   90.00
_cell.angle_beta   90.00
_cell.angle_gamma   90.00
#
_symmetry.space_group_name_H-M   'P 1'
#
loop_
_entity.id
_entity.type
_entity.pdbx_description
1 polymer ?
#
loop_
_entity_poly.entity_id
_entity_poly.type
_entity_poly.pdbx_seq_one_letter_code
_entity_poly.pdbx_strand_id
1 'polypeptide(L)'
;MNTKQLTTTLLATMIVAIGANAQNPYKKYTEGLPFAMAEVSAPVFPKTEVNLRDFGADGTGMTLCTDAFARAIDALTAKGGGRLVVPQGVWLTGPIVLKSNVNLHLLKGAIIQFAADETLYPVISTSFEGLDTRRCQSPISAVGQTNIAITGEGVIDGNGQYWRPLKKSKVTDAHWKRVVGSGGVESKKGYWVPNEAYARAEEKATMNVPKAETDEEWNAIKRFLRPVMVSLVSCKNVLLQGVIFQNSPAWNIHPLMCENIIIDNLLVRNPAYAQNGDGIDLESCKNALIVNSRFDAGDDGICIKSGKDADGRKRGIATENVVVDGCTVFAGHGGFVVGSEMSGGVKNIKVQHCQFIGTDVGLRFKSTRGRGGIVEHIYVDSISMDDIQADALTFDMFYGGKSVPEMIADGDTPNTVTKHPVDETTPIFRDINISNVICSGSGRSLYFNGLPEMPIDRISLKNLYITSHEDAIFNNCENITRENVNIKVVTL
;
A
#
# COMPACT_ATOMS: atom_id res chain seq x y z
N MET A 1 -71.24 43.83 34.78
CA MET A 1 -70.20 42.87 35.25
C MET A 1 -69.55 42.26 34.01
N ASN A 2 -68.39 42.76 33.70
CA ASN A 2 -67.63 42.36 32.44
C ASN A 2 -66.52 41.43 32.84
N THR A 3 -66.57 40.19 32.27
CA THR A 3 -65.49 39.24 32.35
C THR A 3 -64.67 39.35 31.04
N LYS A 4 -63.44 39.82 31.15
CA LYS A 4 -62.46 39.84 30.08
C LYS A 4 -61.79 38.46 30.01
N GLN A 5 -61.96 37.75 28.87
CA GLN A 5 -61.18 36.60 28.55
C GLN A 5 -59.80 37.02 27.99
N LEU A 6 -58.78 36.64 28.69
CA LEU A 6 -57.37 36.72 28.18
C LEU A 6 -57.08 35.49 27.26
N THR A 7 -56.91 35.73 25.98
CA THR A 7 -56.49 34.74 25.05
C THR A 7 -54.95 34.83 24.98
N THR A 8 -54.24 33.81 25.52
CA THR A 8 -52.79 33.69 25.45
C THR A 8 -52.45 32.92 24.14
N THR A 9 -51.94 33.62 23.16
CA THR A 9 -51.44 33.00 21.91
C THR A 9 -50.03 32.48 22.15
N LEU A 10 -49.86 31.17 22.20
CA LEU A 10 -48.54 30.53 22.21
C LEU A 10 -47.99 30.58 20.77
N LEU A 11 -46.96 31.41 20.57
CA LEU A 11 -46.16 31.39 19.34
C LEU A 11 -45.14 30.26 19.49
N ALA A 12 -45.40 29.11 18.85
CA ALA A 12 -44.40 28.04 18.70
C ALA A 12 -43.42 28.45 17.61
N THR A 13 -42.23 28.90 18.01
CA THR A 13 -41.12 29.16 17.08
C THR A 13 -40.52 27.80 16.66
N MET A 14 -40.88 27.33 15.47
CA MET A 14 -40.22 26.23 14.83
C MET A 14 -38.79 26.68 14.43
N ILE A 15 -37.80 26.31 15.21
CA ILE A 15 -36.39 26.40 14.80
C ILE A 15 -36.17 25.32 13.77
N VAL A 16 -36.27 25.68 12.49
CA VAL A 16 -35.77 24.84 11.40
C VAL A 16 -34.25 24.88 11.47
N ALA A 17 -33.65 23.87 12.07
CA ALA A 17 -32.23 23.64 11.98
C ALA A 17 -31.93 23.34 10.51
N ILE A 18 -31.54 24.35 9.74
CA ILE A 18 -30.90 24.19 8.45
C ILE A 18 -29.51 23.62 8.77
N GLY A 19 -29.42 22.30 8.90
CA GLY A 19 -28.16 21.60 8.85
C GLY A 19 -27.61 21.86 7.45
N ALA A 20 -26.58 22.70 7.35
CA ALA A 20 -25.78 22.75 6.14
C ALA A 20 -25.24 21.31 5.92
N ASN A 21 -25.83 20.57 5.00
CA ASN A 21 -25.26 19.33 4.49
C ASN A 21 -23.95 19.73 3.83
N ALA A 22 -22.85 19.65 4.56
CA ALA A 22 -21.53 19.74 3.95
C ALA A 22 -21.45 18.59 2.94
N GLN A 23 -21.43 18.95 1.66
CA GLN A 23 -21.40 17.99 0.58
C GLN A 23 -20.13 17.15 0.75
N ASN A 24 -20.25 15.82 0.67
CA ASN A 24 -19.11 14.90 0.76
C ASN A 24 -18.05 15.24 -0.30
N PRO A 25 -16.84 15.70 0.06
CA PRO A 25 -15.83 16.14 -0.90
C PRO A 25 -15.29 14.99 -1.75
N TYR A 26 -15.53 13.75 -1.34
CA TYR A 26 -15.08 12.55 -2.04
C TYR A 26 -16.11 11.99 -3.03
N LYS A 27 -17.34 12.49 -3.01
CA LYS A 27 -18.42 12.04 -3.90
C LYS A 27 -18.02 12.09 -5.39
N LYS A 28 -17.29 13.12 -5.81
CA LYS A 28 -16.78 13.29 -7.18
C LYS A 28 -15.95 12.11 -7.70
N TYR A 29 -15.30 11.33 -6.82
CA TYR A 29 -14.48 10.20 -7.20
C TYR A 29 -15.30 8.91 -7.42
N THR A 30 -16.54 8.87 -6.95
CA THR A 30 -17.44 7.71 -7.11
C THR A 30 -18.55 7.93 -8.13
N GLU A 31 -18.60 9.12 -8.76
CA GLU A 31 -19.56 9.44 -9.81
C GLU A 31 -19.01 9.13 -11.20
N GLY A 32 -19.88 8.67 -12.10
CA GLY A 32 -19.53 8.44 -13.52
C GLY A 32 -18.54 7.29 -13.75
N LEU A 33 -18.33 6.41 -12.78
CA LEU A 33 -17.45 5.24 -12.91
C LEU A 33 -18.04 4.22 -13.90
N PRO A 34 -17.18 3.44 -14.59
CA PRO A 34 -17.64 2.37 -15.49
C PRO A 34 -18.19 1.13 -14.75
N PHE A 35 -18.24 1.17 -13.43
CA PHE A 35 -18.78 0.15 -12.54
C PHE A 35 -19.53 0.78 -11.37
N ALA A 36 -20.41 0.00 -10.73
CA ALA A 36 -21.13 0.46 -9.54
C ALA A 36 -20.21 0.44 -8.32
N MET A 37 -20.13 1.58 -7.62
CA MET A 37 -19.39 1.73 -6.36
C MET A 37 -20.24 2.53 -5.38
N ALA A 38 -20.25 2.10 -4.12
CA ALA A 38 -20.88 2.87 -3.05
C ALA A 38 -20.14 4.20 -2.83
N GLU A 39 -20.87 5.24 -2.47
CA GLU A 39 -20.26 6.51 -2.08
C GLU A 39 -19.39 6.30 -0.83
N VAL A 40 -18.14 6.74 -0.88
CA VAL A 40 -17.20 6.71 0.24
C VAL A 40 -17.13 8.09 0.87
N SER A 41 -17.22 8.17 2.18
CA SER A 41 -17.14 9.41 2.94
C SER A 41 -16.15 9.32 4.10
N ALA A 42 -15.55 10.45 4.45
CA ALA A 42 -14.66 10.53 5.61
C ALA A 42 -15.41 10.19 6.92
N PRO A 43 -14.78 9.46 7.84
CA PRO A 43 -15.38 9.19 9.14
C PRO A 43 -15.57 10.49 9.94
N VAL A 44 -16.63 10.54 10.71
CA VAL A 44 -16.93 11.64 11.63
C VAL A 44 -16.58 11.24 13.04
N PHE A 45 -15.89 12.12 13.76
CA PHE A 45 -15.41 11.87 15.12
C PHE A 45 -16.15 12.74 16.13
N PRO A 46 -16.31 12.26 17.39
CA PRO A 46 -16.72 13.12 18.50
C PRO A 46 -15.82 14.36 18.62
N LYS A 47 -16.37 15.48 19.10
CA LYS A 47 -15.62 16.73 19.27
C LYS A 47 -14.61 16.72 20.42
N THR A 48 -14.50 15.60 21.14
CA THR A 48 -13.51 15.41 22.20
C THR A 48 -12.11 15.49 21.63
N GLU A 49 -11.26 16.28 22.26
CA GLU A 49 -9.86 16.41 21.90
C GLU A 49 -8.97 16.26 23.13
N VAL A 50 -7.86 15.59 23.00
CA VAL A 50 -6.82 15.47 24.05
C VAL A 50 -5.45 15.72 23.43
N ASN A 51 -4.55 16.32 24.21
CA ASN A 51 -3.17 16.56 23.80
C ASN A 51 -2.28 15.45 24.36
N LEU A 52 -1.38 14.94 23.56
CA LEU A 52 -0.46 13.86 23.96
C LEU A 52 0.39 14.27 25.19
N ARG A 53 0.75 15.55 25.32
CA ARG A 53 1.52 16.07 26.46
C ARG A 53 0.80 15.89 27.79
N ASP A 54 -0.53 15.95 27.79
CA ASP A 54 -1.36 15.82 29.01
C ASP A 54 -1.25 14.41 29.62
N PHE A 55 -0.69 13.47 28.87
CA PHE A 55 -0.44 12.09 29.30
C PHE A 55 1.03 11.83 29.68
N GLY A 56 1.82 12.89 29.87
CA GLY A 56 3.20 12.79 30.30
C GLY A 56 4.19 12.40 29.18
N ALA A 57 3.80 12.58 27.94
CA ALA A 57 4.71 12.35 26.81
C ALA A 57 5.74 13.48 26.69
N ASP A 58 6.98 13.11 26.35
CA ASP A 58 8.10 14.02 26.12
C ASP A 58 8.41 14.12 24.61
N GLY A 59 8.24 15.31 24.06
CA GLY A 59 8.47 15.62 22.64
C GLY A 59 9.92 15.92 22.27
N THR A 60 10.91 15.53 23.08
CA THR A 60 12.34 15.74 22.82
C THR A 60 12.98 14.62 21.98
N GLY A 61 12.30 13.47 21.84
CA GLY A 61 12.85 12.27 21.19
C GLY A 61 13.79 11.45 22.04
N MET A 62 13.94 11.78 23.32
CA MET A 62 14.88 11.12 24.24
C MET A 62 14.20 10.08 25.15
N THR A 63 12.88 10.15 25.29
CA THR A 63 12.09 9.30 26.19
C THR A 63 11.01 8.57 25.42
N LEU A 64 10.78 7.28 25.74
CA LEU A 64 9.71 6.51 25.15
C LEU A 64 8.33 7.04 25.59
N CYS A 65 7.47 7.29 24.64
CA CYS A 65 6.10 7.79 24.84
C CYS A 65 5.02 6.72 24.61
N THR A 66 5.37 5.46 24.47
CA THR A 66 4.45 4.35 24.14
C THR A 66 3.26 4.30 25.08
N ASP A 67 3.50 4.34 26.39
CA ASP A 67 2.44 4.31 27.39
C ASP A 67 1.56 5.58 27.37
N ALA A 68 2.15 6.74 27.02
CA ALA A 68 1.39 7.98 26.90
C ALA A 68 0.43 7.92 25.70
N PHE A 69 0.85 7.41 24.55
CA PHE A 69 -0.04 7.15 23.41
C PHE A 69 -1.16 6.18 23.80
N ALA A 70 -0.85 5.07 24.45
CA ALA A 70 -1.85 4.09 24.87
C ALA A 70 -2.88 4.73 25.81
N ARG A 71 -2.46 5.42 26.88
CA ARG A 71 -3.37 6.11 27.81
C ARG A 71 -4.22 7.18 27.15
N ALA A 72 -3.66 7.94 26.20
CA ALA A 72 -4.40 8.98 25.49
C ALA A 72 -5.52 8.37 24.61
N ILE A 73 -5.19 7.31 23.88
CA ILE A 73 -6.17 6.57 23.05
C ILE A 73 -7.25 5.95 23.95
N ASP A 74 -6.88 5.35 25.09
CA ASP A 74 -7.81 4.75 26.03
C ASP A 74 -8.76 5.80 26.64
N ALA A 75 -8.23 6.96 26.99
CA ALA A 75 -9.03 8.09 27.52
C ALA A 75 -10.05 8.61 26.50
N LEU A 76 -9.69 8.68 25.21
CA LEU A 76 -10.61 9.02 24.14
C LEU A 76 -11.66 7.93 23.95
N THR A 77 -11.24 6.66 23.91
CA THR A 77 -12.15 5.52 23.75
C THR A 77 -13.20 5.47 24.85
N ALA A 78 -12.80 5.72 26.11
CA ALA A 78 -13.70 5.77 27.24
C ALA A 78 -14.76 6.88 27.15
N LYS A 79 -14.48 7.93 26.34
CA LYS A 79 -15.40 9.04 26.06
C LYS A 79 -16.17 8.88 24.74
N GLY A 80 -16.09 7.70 24.11
CA GLY A 80 -16.74 7.39 22.82
C GLY A 80 -15.92 7.79 21.60
N GLY A 81 -14.69 8.26 21.77
CA GLY A 81 -13.77 8.64 20.68
C GLY A 81 -13.38 10.11 20.68
N GLY A 82 -12.71 10.55 19.62
CA GLY A 82 -12.28 11.92 19.42
C GLY A 82 -10.92 12.03 18.75
N ARG A 83 -10.25 13.17 18.96
CA ARG A 83 -8.96 13.50 18.34
C ARG A 83 -7.84 13.45 19.38
N LEU A 84 -6.81 12.66 19.11
CA LEU A 84 -5.53 12.71 19.81
C LEU A 84 -4.60 13.66 19.06
N VAL A 85 -4.32 14.82 19.62
CA VAL A 85 -3.41 15.81 19.06
C VAL A 85 -1.97 15.49 19.45
N VAL A 86 -1.12 15.32 18.44
CA VAL A 86 0.34 15.19 18.59
C VAL A 86 0.96 16.54 18.19
N PRO A 87 1.41 17.35 19.16
CA PRO A 87 1.96 18.67 18.85
C PRO A 87 3.38 18.61 18.30
N GLN A 88 3.91 19.76 17.90
CA GLN A 88 5.30 19.88 17.44
C GLN A 88 6.27 19.24 18.44
N GLY A 89 7.25 18.48 17.94
CA GLY A 89 8.27 17.75 18.69
C GLY A 89 8.66 16.45 18.03
N VAL A 90 9.62 15.74 18.62
CA VAL A 90 9.99 14.37 18.23
C VAL A 90 9.48 13.42 19.31
N TRP A 91 8.56 12.54 18.93
CA TRP A 91 7.87 11.61 19.83
C TRP A 91 8.38 10.20 19.60
N LEU A 92 9.40 9.79 20.39
CA LEU A 92 9.96 8.44 20.32
C LEU A 92 8.98 7.45 20.95
N THR A 93 8.62 6.38 20.20
CA THR A 93 7.62 5.43 20.68
C THR A 93 7.86 4.01 20.18
N GLY A 94 7.34 3.01 20.90
CA GLY A 94 7.03 1.67 20.39
C GLY A 94 5.71 1.66 19.63
N PRO A 95 5.10 0.46 19.41
CA PRO A 95 3.87 0.31 18.64
C PRO A 95 2.71 1.15 19.17
N ILE A 96 1.94 1.75 18.27
CA ILE A 96 0.68 2.45 18.54
C ILE A 96 -0.48 1.59 18.03
N VAL A 97 -1.45 1.30 18.89
CA VAL A 97 -2.68 0.57 18.54
C VAL A 97 -3.84 1.54 18.47
N LEU A 98 -4.41 1.75 17.29
CA LEU A 98 -5.58 2.59 17.10
C LEU A 98 -6.85 1.86 17.51
N LYS A 99 -7.81 2.62 18.05
CA LYS A 99 -9.13 2.14 18.48
C LYS A 99 -10.23 2.86 17.73
N SER A 100 -11.42 2.27 17.72
CA SER A 100 -12.60 2.83 17.04
C SER A 100 -12.91 4.25 17.50
N ASN A 101 -13.34 5.08 16.56
CA ASN A 101 -13.68 6.49 16.74
C ASN A 101 -12.50 7.38 17.18
N VAL A 102 -11.25 6.98 16.94
CA VAL A 102 -10.06 7.77 17.26
C VAL A 102 -9.39 8.28 16.00
N ASN A 103 -9.10 9.59 16.00
CA ASN A 103 -8.27 10.26 14.99
C ASN A 103 -6.92 10.63 15.63
N LEU A 104 -5.84 10.00 15.19
CA LEU A 104 -4.46 10.40 15.52
C LEU A 104 -4.10 11.60 14.63
N HIS A 105 -4.04 12.80 15.22
CA HIS A 105 -3.86 14.04 14.49
C HIS A 105 -2.52 14.70 14.79
N LEU A 106 -1.65 14.77 13.79
CA LEU A 106 -0.31 15.35 13.90
C LEU A 106 -0.32 16.81 13.47
N LEU A 107 0.05 17.71 14.37
CA LEU A 107 0.26 19.11 14.00
C LEU A 107 1.54 19.25 13.15
N LYS A 108 1.62 20.35 12.42
CA LYS A 108 2.81 20.71 11.67
C LYS A 108 4.05 20.74 12.58
N GLY A 109 5.13 20.09 12.16
CA GLY A 109 6.36 19.95 12.95
C GLY A 109 6.33 18.81 13.99
N ALA A 110 5.26 18.02 14.07
CA ALA A 110 5.27 16.78 14.82
C ALA A 110 6.00 15.67 14.05
N ILE A 111 6.86 14.92 14.73
CA ILE A 111 7.52 13.72 14.20
C ILE A 111 7.26 12.59 15.21
N ILE A 112 6.52 11.56 14.78
CA ILE A 112 6.47 10.29 15.51
C ILE A 112 7.60 9.42 14.97
N GLN A 113 8.53 9.05 15.83
CA GLN A 113 9.68 8.19 15.49
C GLN A 113 9.54 6.86 16.21
N PHE A 114 9.52 5.78 15.46
CA PHE A 114 9.48 4.45 16.06
C PHE A 114 10.85 3.97 16.53
N ALA A 115 10.88 3.38 17.70
CA ALA A 115 12.12 2.96 18.36
C ALA A 115 12.81 1.81 17.61
N ALA A 116 14.15 1.92 17.52
CA ALA A 116 15.04 0.87 17.00
C ALA A 116 15.34 -0.16 18.11
N ASP A 117 14.30 -0.82 18.59
CA ASP A 117 14.37 -1.83 19.66
C ASP A 117 13.29 -2.89 19.45
N GLU A 118 13.67 -4.05 18.91
CA GLU A 118 12.73 -5.15 18.63
C GLU A 118 12.05 -5.72 19.88
N THR A 119 12.54 -5.44 21.08
CA THR A 119 11.92 -5.93 22.34
C THR A 119 10.57 -5.28 22.58
N LEU A 120 10.35 -4.06 22.06
CA LEU A 120 9.10 -3.33 22.17
C LEU A 120 8.00 -3.86 21.23
N TYR A 121 8.34 -4.73 20.29
CA TYR A 121 7.43 -5.23 19.26
C TYR A 121 7.10 -6.70 19.52
N PRO A 122 5.95 -7.03 20.13
CA PRO A 122 5.55 -8.41 20.33
C PRO A 122 5.35 -9.13 18.99
N VAL A 123 5.61 -10.44 18.99
CA VAL A 123 5.31 -11.30 17.82
C VAL A 123 3.83 -11.65 17.83
N ILE A 124 3.14 -11.31 16.76
CA ILE A 124 1.69 -11.51 16.60
C ILE A 124 1.38 -12.33 15.34
N SER A 125 0.23 -13.01 15.34
CA SER A 125 -0.32 -13.62 14.13
C SER A 125 -0.84 -12.52 13.20
N THR A 126 -0.48 -12.61 11.92
CA THR A 126 -0.85 -11.61 10.89
C THR A 126 -0.70 -12.22 9.50
N SER A 127 -0.82 -11.39 8.46
CA SER A 127 -0.45 -11.74 7.09
C SER A 127 0.77 -10.93 6.66
N PHE A 128 1.63 -11.54 5.87
CA PHE A 128 2.78 -10.87 5.25
C PHE A 128 2.99 -11.40 3.84
N GLU A 129 3.10 -10.50 2.87
CA GLU A 129 3.16 -10.87 1.44
C GLU A 129 2.04 -11.84 1.03
N GLY A 130 0.83 -11.61 1.54
CA GLY A 130 -0.35 -12.41 1.22
C GLY A 130 -0.46 -13.78 1.87
N LEU A 131 0.50 -14.17 2.71
CA LEU A 131 0.54 -15.45 3.44
C LEU A 131 0.28 -15.25 4.93
N ASP A 132 -0.47 -16.17 5.54
CA ASP A 132 -0.71 -16.17 6.98
C ASP A 132 0.56 -16.62 7.72
N THR A 133 1.00 -15.83 8.69
CA THR A 133 2.26 -16.04 9.41
C THR A 133 2.27 -15.27 10.74
N ARG A 134 3.43 -15.24 11.41
CA ARG A 134 3.67 -14.37 12.56
C ARG A 134 4.75 -13.34 12.21
N ARG A 135 4.57 -12.11 12.66
CA ARG A 135 5.51 -10.99 12.51
C ARG A 135 5.57 -10.18 13.79
N CYS A 136 6.58 -9.33 13.91
CA CYS A 136 6.53 -8.27 14.92
C CYS A 136 5.31 -7.38 14.67
N GLN A 137 4.70 -6.92 15.75
CA GLN A 137 3.59 -5.96 15.68
C GLN A 137 4.02 -4.72 14.89
N SER A 138 3.14 -4.23 14.03
CA SER A 138 3.39 -3.05 13.22
C SER A 138 3.54 -1.79 14.08
N PRO A 139 4.40 -0.84 13.67
CA PRO A 139 4.50 0.47 14.32
C PRO A 139 3.15 1.12 14.56
N ILE A 140 2.26 1.10 13.57
CA ILE A 140 0.85 1.47 13.76
C ILE A 140 -0.03 0.30 13.36
N SER A 141 -0.98 -0.05 14.20
CA SER A 141 -1.90 -1.16 13.93
C SER A 141 -3.32 -0.88 14.39
N ALA A 142 -4.29 -1.51 13.69
CA ALA A 142 -5.68 -1.61 14.11
C ALA A 142 -6.28 -2.90 13.57
N VAL A 143 -7.08 -3.61 14.38
CA VAL A 143 -7.77 -4.83 13.97
C VAL A 143 -9.25 -4.72 14.31
N GLY A 144 -10.13 -4.88 13.33
CA GLY A 144 -11.59 -4.86 13.51
C GLY A 144 -12.15 -3.51 13.97
N GLN A 145 -11.42 -2.41 13.76
CA GLN A 145 -11.83 -1.08 14.24
C GLN A 145 -12.69 -0.36 13.19
N THR A 146 -13.53 0.55 13.67
CA THR A 146 -14.40 1.37 12.81
C THR A 146 -14.20 2.85 13.10
N ASN A 147 -14.28 3.69 12.07
CA ASN A 147 -14.06 5.14 12.15
C ASN A 147 -12.70 5.45 12.78
N ILE A 148 -11.63 5.14 12.06
CA ILE A 148 -10.26 5.45 12.47
C ILE A 148 -9.61 6.41 11.47
N ALA A 149 -8.78 7.30 11.97
CA ALA A 149 -8.04 8.20 11.10
C ALA A 149 -6.62 8.49 11.60
N ILE A 150 -5.74 8.80 10.65
CA ILE A 150 -4.45 9.44 10.88
C ILE A 150 -4.44 10.68 9.99
N THR A 151 -4.38 11.87 10.58
CA THR A 151 -4.54 13.13 9.85
C THR A 151 -3.51 14.18 10.27
N GLY A 152 -3.41 15.26 9.50
CA GLY A 152 -2.59 16.43 9.83
C GLY A 152 -1.41 16.64 8.88
N GLU A 153 -0.34 17.31 9.36
CA GLU A 153 0.80 17.73 8.53
C GLU A 153 2.15 17.24 9.11
N GLY A 154 2.13 16.29 10.04
CA GLY A 154 3.33 15.75 10.67
C GLY A 154 3.95 14.60 9.90
N VAL A 155 5.05 14.08 10.46
CA VAL A 155 5.84 12.97 9.91
C VAL A 155 5.72 11.76 10.82
N ILE A 156 5.58 10.58 10.23
CA ILE A 156 5.60 9.28 10.89
C ILE A 156 6.76 8.48 10.30
N ASP A 157 7.80 8.23 11.10
CA ASP A 157 9.03 7.57 10.69
C ASP A 157 9.14 6.17 11.31
N GLY A 158 9.10 5.14 10.46
CA GLY A 158 9.16 3.75 10.86
C GLY A 158 10.53 3.25 11.29
N ASN A 159 11.58 4.09 11.18
CA ASN A 159 12.97 3.73 11.49
C ASN A 159 13.42 2.42 10.81
N GLY A 160 13.00 2.23 9.57
CA GLY A 160 13.08 0.96 8.85
C GLY A 160 14.49 0.46 8.58
N GLN A 161 15.50 1.35 8.55
CA GLN A 161 16.91 0.94 8.42
C GLN A 161 17.36 0.01 9.56
N TYR A 162 16.72 0.08 10.73
CA TYR A 162 16.95 -0.84 11.82
C TYR A 162 16.58 -2.28 11.44
N TRP A 163 15.55 -2.46 10.64
CA TRP A 163 14.94 -3.76 10.31
C TRP A 163 15.43 -4.38 9.02
N ARG A 164 15.66 -3.53 7.99
CA ARG A 164 15.83 -3.97 6.61
C ARG A 164 17.19 -4.59 6.35
N PRO A 165 17.26 -5.64 5.53
CA PRO A 165 18.49 -6.08 4.89
C PRO A 165 18.94 -5.07 3.83
N LEU A 166 20.16 -5.20 3.33
CA LEU A 166 20.73 -4.31 2.32
C LEU A 166 21.42 -5.09 1.21
N LYS A 167 21.06 -4.76 -0.04
CA LYS A 167 21.77 -5.25 -1.24
C LYS A 167 22.85 -4.25 -1.63
N LYS A 168 24.10 -4.71 -1.82
CA LYS A 168 25.22 -3.86 -2.25
C LYS A 168 24.94 -3.18 -3.59
N SER A 169 24.29 -3.86 -4.52
CA SER A 169 23.95 -3.34 -5.84
C SER A 169 23.01 -2.14 -5.83
N LYS A 170 22.28 -1.91 -4.72
CA LYS A 170 21.32 -0.81 -4.57
C LYS A 170 21.88 0.42 -3.88
N VAL A 171 23.17 0.42 -3.49
CA VAL A 171 23.77 1.52 -2.72
C VAL A 171 25.20 1.83 -3.19
N THR A 172 25.70 3.00 -2.83
CA THR A 172 27.11 3.37 -3.07
C THR A 172 28.07 2.55 -2.20
N ASP A 173 29.31 2.37 -2.64
CA ASP A 173 30.34 1.70 -1.84
C ASP A 173 30.57 2.34 -0.47
N ALA A 174 30.44 3.65 -0.36
CA ALA A 174 30.57 4.37 0.92
C ALA A 174 29.43 4.00 1.87
N HIS A 175 28.19 3.92 1.37
CA HIS A 175 27.03 3.49 2.15
C HIS A 175 27.18 2.03 2.59
N TRP A 176 27.56 1.14 1.66
CA TRP A 176 27.81 -0.27 1.95
C TRP A 176 28.82 -0.47 3.06
N LYS A 177 30.02 0.17 2.93
CA LYS A 177 31.07 0.09 3.93
C LYS A 177 30.61 0.60 5.30
N ARG A 178 29.82 1.67 5.35
CA ARG A 178 29.28 2.22 6.60
C ARG A 178 28.33 1.20 7.28
N VAL A 179 27.44 0.57 6.53
CA VAL A 179 26.47 -0.39 7.08
C VAL A 179 27.16 -1.66 7.55
N VAL A 180 28.04 -2.24 6.74
CA VAL A 180 28.84 -3.41 7.15
C VAL A 180 29.71 -3.10 8.38
N GLY A 181 30.29 -1.91 8.45
CA GLY A 181 31.11 -1.46 9.59
C GLY A 181 30.31 -1.21 10.87
N SER A 182 28.99 -1.06 10.80
CA SER A 182 28.13 -0.89 11.98
C SER A 182 27.73 -2.21 12.66
N GLY A 183 28.16 -3.35 12.12
CA GLY A 183 27.81 -4.69 12.59
C GLY A 183 26.95 -5.44 11.58
N GLY A 184 26.24 -6.51 12.04
CA GLY A 184 25.48 -7.39 11.17
C GLY A 184 26.33 -8.43 10.44
N VAL A 185 25.77 -9.06 9.43
CA VAL A 185 26.37 -10.18 8.72
C VAL A 185 26.19 -10.01 7.21
N GLU A 186 27.22 -10.30 6.43
CA GLU A 186 27.06 -10.55 4.99
C GLU A 186 26.66 -12.02 4.79
N SER A 187 25.35 -12.29 4.72
CA SER A 187 24.79 -13.65 4.65
C SER A 187 25.07 -14.35 3.34
N LYS A 188 25.23 -13.60 2.26
CA LYS A 188 25.72 -14.02 0.94
C LYS A 188 26.39 -12.83 0.28
N LYS A 189 27.23 -13.09 -0.73
CA LYS A 189 28.00 -12.04 -1.41
C LYS A 189 27.10 -10.86 -1.84
N GLY A 190 27.40 -9.68 -1.33
CA GLY A 190 26.67 -8.45 -1.65
C GLY A 190 25.30 -8.33 -0.98
N TYR A 191 25.01 -9.12 0.06
CA TYR A 191 23.76 -9.06 0.79
C TYR A 191 24.00 -9.05 2.31
N TRP A 192 23.77 -7.92 2.92
CA TRP A 192 23.94 -7.69 4.36
C TRP A 192 22.60 -7.85 5.08
N VAL A 193 22.63 -8.47 6.26
CA VAL A 193 21.49 -8.62 7.17
C VAL A 193 21.84 -8.18 8.57
N PRO A 194 20.87 -7.78 9.40
CA PRO A 194 21.12 -7.16 10.71
C PRO A 194 21.86 -8.03 11.73
N ASN A 195 21.69 -9.35 11.69
CA ASN A 195 22.36 -10.28 12.62
C ASN A 195 22.33 -11.73 12.12
N GLU A 196 23.06 -12.61 12.80
CA GLU A 196 23.12 -14.05 12.50
C GLU A 196 21.78 -14.77 12.61
N ALA A 197 20.91 -14.35 13.55
CA ALA A 197 19.58 -14.95 13.70
C ALA A 197 18.70 -14.65 12.48
N TYR A 198 18.82 -13.44 11.93
CA TYR A 198 18.18 -13.08 10.66
C TYR A 198 18.67 -13.98 9.52
N ALA A 199 20.00 -14.12 9.35
CA ALA A 199 20.57 -14.93 8.28
C ALA A 199 20.07 -16.39 8.33
N ARG A 200 20.10 -17.01 9.51
CA ARG A 200 19.59 -18.37 9.71
C ARG A 200 18.09 -18.52 9.48
N ALA A 201 17.30 -17.51 9.87
CA ALA A 201 15.85 -17.52 9.63
C ALA A 201 15.53 -17.41 8.14
N GLU A 202 16.23 -16.50 7.42
CA GLU A 202 16.06 -16.31 5.97
C GLU A 202 16.42 -17.58 5.19
N GLU A 203 17.52 -18.25 5.53
CA GLU A 203 17.95 -19.50 4.89
C GLU A 203 16.90 -20.62 4.99
N LYS A 204 16.20 -20.69 6.13
CA LYS A 204 15.19 -21.73 6.41
C LYS A 204 13.78 -21.32 6.00
N ALA A 205 13.54 -20.04 5.70
CA ALA A 205 12.22 -19.54 5.34
C ALA A 205 11.79 -20.02 3.95
N THR A 206 10.48 -20.21 3.80
CA THR A 206 9.87 -20.41 2.48
C THR A 206 9.01 -19.16 2.19
N MET A 207 9.32 -18.42 1.13
CA MET A 207 8.60 -17.18 0.76
C MET A 207 8.48 -16.21 1.95
N ASN A 208 9.56 -15.93 2.67
CA ASN A 208 9.61 -15.10 3.89
C ASN A 208 8.77 -15.62 5.08
N VAL A 209 8.20 -16.81 5.01
CA VAL A 209 7.54 -17.49 6.15
C VAL A 209 8.58 -18.37 6.85
N PRO A 210 9.00 -18.02 8.07
CA PRO A 210 10.02 -18.79 8.80
C PRO A 210 9.46 -20.10 9.33
N LYS A 211 10.36 -21.06 9.54
CA LYS A 211 10.06 -22.34 10.19
C LYS A 211 10.43 -22.24 11.67
N ALA A 212 9.49 -21.81 12.50
CA ALA A 212 9.63 -21.75 13.95
C ALA A 212 8.37 -22.36 14.58
N GLU A 213 8.53 -23.10 15.66
CA GLU A 213 7.46 -23.86 16.32
C GLU A 213 7.13 -23.27 17.69
N THR A 214 8.14 -22.84 18.45
CA THR A 214 7.96 -22.29 19.81
C THR A 214 8.01 -20.77 19.84
N ASP A 215 7.45 -20.16 20.88
CA ASP A 215 7.50 -18.70 21.07
C ASP A 215 8.92 -18.20 21.27
N GLU A 216 9.80 -18.99 21.86
CA GLU A 216 11.23 -18.68 22.01
C GLU A 216 11.92 -18.60 20.65
N GLU A 217 11.64 -19.55 19.75
CA GLU A 217 12.19 -19.54 18.39
C GLU A 217 11.70 -18.33 17.59
N TRP A 218 10.39 -18.00 17.69
CA TRP A 218 9.85 -16.80 17.07
C TRP A 218 10.48 -15.52 17.61
N ASN A 219 10.66 -15.41 18.94
CA ASN A 219 11.29 -14.26 19.56
C ASN A 219 12.79 -14.12 19.21
N ALA A 220 13.49 -15.23 18.99
CA ALA A 220 14.91 -15.23 18.62
C ALA A 220 15.18 -14.63 17.23
N ILE A 221 14.18 -14.59 16.36
CA ILE A 221 14.30 -14.12 14.97
C ILE A 221 13.56 -12.80 14.70
N LYS A 222 13.22 -12.01 15.72
CA LYS A 222 12.41 -10.79 15.60
C LYS A 222 12.90 -9.84 14.51
N ARG A 223 14.21 -9.68 14.31
CA ARG A 223 14.77 -8.82 13.25
C ARG A 223 14.42 -9.32 11.84
N PHE A 224 14.27 -10.63 11.62
CA PHE A 224 13.75 -11.21 10.38
C PHE A 224 12.23 -10.98 10.26
N LEU A 225 11.51 -10.95 11.37
CA LEU A 225 10.06 -10.72 11.42
C LEU A 225 9.68 -9.24 11.27
N ARG A 226 10.45 -8.47 10.49
CA ARG A 226 10.18 -7.05 10.24
C ARG A 226 8.72 -6.83 9.82
N PRO A 227 8.01 -5.90 10.49
CA PRO A 227 6.60 -5.65 10.23
C PRO A 227 6.38 -4.73 9.03
N VAL A 228 5.16 -4.67 8.50
CA VAL A 228 4.68 -3.52 7.73
C VAL A 228 4.53 -2.32 8.67
N MET A 229 4.61 -1.09 8.15
CA MET A 229 4.61 0.09 9.02
C MET A 229 3.21 0.41 9.56
N VAL A 230 2.20 0.44 8.69
CA VAL A 230 0.81 0.69 9.05
C VAL A 230 -0.02 -0.54 8.65
N SER A 231 -0.45 -1.31 9.63
CA SER A 231 -1.26 -2.51 9.44
C SER A 231 -2.70 -2.28 9.91
N LEU A 232 -3.63 -2.22 8.98
CA LEU A 232 -5.05 -2.06 9.27
C LEU A 232 -5.78 -3.31 8.79
N VAL A 233 -6.27 -4.13 9.71
CA VAL A 233 -6.88 -5.42 9.39
C VAL A 233 -8.37 -5.40 9.69
N SER A 234 -9.21 -5.71 8.72
CA SER A 234 -10.68 -5.79 8.85
C SER A 234 -11.30 -4.51 9.44
N CYS A 235 -10.73 -3.34 9.13
CA CYS A 235 -11.22 -2.06 9.60
C CYS A 235 -12.25 -1.46 8.62
N LYS A 236 -13.15 -0.60 9.16
CA LYS A 236 -14.16 0.10 8.36
C LYS A 236 -14.08 1.60 8.55
N ASN A 237 -14.38 2.36 7.49
CA ASN A 237 -14.36 3.83 7.49
C ASN A 237 -12.99 4.36 7.97
N VAL A 238 -11.99 4.19 7.13
CA VAL A 238 -10.59 4.57 7.40
C VAL A 238 -10.25 5.85 6.64
N LEU A 239 -9.60 6.80 7.29
CA LEU A 239 -9.05 8.01 6.68
C LEU A 239 -7.57 8.18 7.01
N LEU A 240 -6.71 8.19 6.00
CA LEU A 240 -5.32 8.63 6.12
C LEU A 240 -5.15 9.90 5.27
N GLN A 241 -4.85 11.05 5.90
CA GLN A 241 -4.85 12.32 5.18
C GLN A 241 -3.75 13.28 5.64
N GLY A 242 -3.00 13.82 4.68
CA GLY A 242 -2.11 14.97 4.83
C GLY A 242 -0.75 14.68 5.44
N VAL A 243 -0.57 13.56 6.14
CA VAL A 243 0.67 13.19 6.84
C VAL A 243 1.74 12.62 5.89
N ILE A 244 2.98 12.64 6.36
CA ILE A 244 4.11 11.98 5.70
C ILE A 244 4.38 10.66 6.41
N PHE A 245 4.32 9.54 5.68
CA PHE A 245 4.79 8.24 6.14
C PHE A 245 6.14 7.94 5.51
N GLN A 246 7.14 7.65 6.30
CA GLN A 246 8.47 7.38 5.74
C GLN A 246 9.22 6.25 6.43
N ASN A 247 10.17 5.69 5.68
CA ASN A 247 11.20 4.81 6.22
C ASN A 247 10.63 3.57 6.93
N SER A 248 9.75 2.85 6.23
CA SER A 248 9.08 1.66 6.75
C SER A 248 10.03 0.46 6.94
N PRO A 249 9.76 -0.44 7.88
CA PRO A 249 10.53 -1.69 8.04
C PRO A 249 10.38 -2.66 6.86
N ALA A 250 9.20 -2.72 6.25
CA ALA A 250 8.83 -3.47 5.06
C ALA A 250 7.83 -2.62 4.25
N TRP A 251 6.70 -3.16 3.77
CA TRP A 251 5.63 -2.38 3.15
C TRP A 251 5.22 -1.19 4.03
N ASN A 252 4.89 -0.05 3.43
CA ASN A 252 4.58 1.13 4.22
C ASN A 252 3.12 1.09 4.74
N ILE A 253 2.15 1.26 3.87
CA ILE A 253 0.73 1.28 4.24
C ILE A 253 0.06 0.00 3.74
N HIS A 254 -0.47 -0.80 4.65
CA HIS A 254 -1.10 -2.09 4.36
C HIS A 254 -2.50 -2.21 4.98
N PRO A 255 -3.53 -1.73 4.30
CA PRO A 255 -4.91 -2.09 4.60
C PRO A 255 -5.18 -3.52 4.10
N LEU A 256 -5.66 -4.38 4.98
CA LEU A 256 -6.00 -5.77 4.71
C LEU A 256 -7.45 -6.05 5.09
N MET A 257 -8.28 -6.49 4.15
CA MET A 257 -9.71 -6.78 4.35
C MET A 257 -10.49 -5.58 4.93
N CYS A 258 -10.10 -4.37 4.57
CA CYS A 258 -10.75 -3.14 5.03
C CYS A 258 -11.84 -2.68 4.05
N GLU A 259 -12.78 -1.88 4.55
CA GLU A 259 -13.90 -1.34 3.77
C GLU A 259 -14.06 0.16 4.00
N ASN A 260 -14.40 0.92 2.94
CA ASN A 260 -14.55 2.37 2.94
C ASN A 260 -13.28 3.08 3.41
N ILE A 261 -12.27 3.11 2.53
CA ILE A 261 -10.94 3.62 2.81
C ILE A 261 -10.69 4.88 2.00
N ILE A 262 -10.19 5.91 2.64
CA ILE A 262 -9.72 7.14 1.98
C ILE A 262 -8.25 7.36 2.31
N ILE A 263 -7.44 7.40 1.27
CA ILE A 263 -6.02 7.75 1.28
C ILE A 263 -5.90 9.04 0.47
N ASP A 264 -5.71 10.18 1.14
CA ASP A 264 -5.77 11.49 0.48
C ASP A 264 -4.60 12.39 0.88
N ASN A 265 -3.98 12.99 -0.13
CA ASN A 265 -2.90 13.97 0.03
C ASN A 265 -1.76 13.49 0.95
N LEU A 266 -1.37 12.21 0.84
CA LEU A 266 -0.21 11.67 1.54
C LEU A 266 1.09 11.91 0.78
N LEU A 267 2.20 11.96 1.52
CA LEU A 267 3.53 11.72 1.00
C LEU A 267 4.08 10.44 1.66
N VAL A 268 4.25 9.38 0.88
CA VAL A 268 4.80 8.10 1.34
C VAL A 268 6.20 7.94 0.78
N ARG A 269 7.20 7.77 1.65
CA ARG A 269 8.62 7.75 1.22
C ARG A 269 9.38 6.58 1.80
N ASN A 270 10.05 5.86 0.93
CA ASN A 270 11.08 4.89 1.30
C ASN A 270 12.34 5.13 0.46
N PRO A 271 13.54 4.91 1.01
CA PRO A 271 14.75 4.96 0.19
C PRO A 271 14.66 3.97 -0.97
N ALA A 272 15.19 4.31 -2.14
CA ALA A 272 15.20 3.43 -3.32
C ALA A 272 15.86 2.06 -3.07
N TYR A 273 16.73 1.95 -2.08
CA TYR A 273 17.35 0.69 -1.66
C TYR A 273 16.52 -0.10 -0.64
N ALA A 274 15.37 0.41 -0.21
CA ALA A 274 14.54 -0.26 0.81
C ALA A 274 13.96 -1.57 0.26
N GLN A 275 14.42 -2.69 0.81
CA GLN A 275 13.91 -4.00 0.44
C GLN A 275 12.45 -4.17 0.90
N ASN A 276 11.53 -4.49 -0.01
CA ASN A 276 10.08 -4.48 0.18
C ASN A 276 9.58 -3.11 0.72
N GLY A 277 10.14 -2.04 0.18
CA GLY A 277 9.79 -0.67 0.56
C GLY A 277 8.64 -0.11 -0.26
N ASP A 278 7.57 -0.90 -0.43
CA ASP A 278 6.36 -0.54 -1.16
C ASP A 278 5.69 0.70 -0.55
N GLY A 279 5.02 1.49 -1.36
CA GLY A 279 4.30 2.68 -0.91
C GLY A 279 2.99 2.33 -0.22
N ILE A 280 2.10 1.66 -0.93
CA ILE A 280 0.85 1.13 -0.39
C ILE A 280 0.51 -0.21 -1.03
N ASP A 281 0.09 -1.15 -0.19
CA ASP A 281 -0.41 -2.48 -0.57
C ASP A 281 -1.87 -2.60 -0.12
N LEU A 282 -2.79 -2.31 -1.02
CA LEU A 282 -4.22 -2.44 -0.76
C LEU A 282 -4.63 -3.89 -1.02
N GLU A 283 -4.85 -4.66 0.06
CA GLU A 283 -5.04 -6.11 -0.02
C GLU A 283 -6.44 -6.55 0.42
N SER A 284 -7.18 -7.25 -0.44
CA SER A 284 -8.52 -7.79 -0.13
C SER A 284 -9.49 -6.73 0.40
N CYS A 285 -9.39 -5.51 -0.10
CA CYS A 285 -10.15 -4.33 0.37
C CYS A 285 -11.29 -3.98 -0.57
N LYS A 286 -12.29 -3.26 -0.05
CA LYS A 286 -13.45 -2.84 -0.80
C LYS A 286 -13.78 -1.37 -0.59
N ASN A 287 -14.21 -0.70 -1.67
CA ASN A 287 -14.59 0.71 -1.69
C ASN A 287 -13.44 1.61 -1.16
N ALA A 288 -12.38 1.74 -1.94
CA ALA A 288 -11.21 2.52 -1.56
C ALA A 288 -10.93 3.67 -2.54
N LEU A 289 -10.53 4.80 -2.00
CA LEU A 289 -10.05 5.98 -2.72
C LEU A 289 -8.58 6.21 -2.37
N ILE A 290 -7.69 6.23 -3.37
CA ILE A 290 -6.29 6.63 -3.24
C ILE A 290 -6.11 7.85 -4.13
N VAL A 291 -6.13 9.03 -3.52
CA VAL A 291 -6.25 10.28 -4.27
C VAL A 291 -5.22 11.32 -3.86
N ASN A 292 -4.80 12.17 -4.81
CA ASN A 292 -3.92 13.33 -4.60
C ASN A 292 -2.62 13.01 -3.83
N SER A 293 -2.17 11.76 -3.85
CA SER A 293 -1.07 11.28 -3.00
C SER A 293 0.21 11.07 -3.81
N ARG A 294 1.35 11.12 -3.12
CA ARG A 294 2.68 10.95 -3.72
C ARG A 294 3.41 9.81 -3.05
N PHE A 295 4.00 8.95 -3.85
CA PHE A 295 4.73 7.77 -3.41
C PHE A 295 6.15 7.80 -3.99
N ASP A 296 7.14 7.76 -3.11
CA ASP A 296 8.56 7.62 -3.43
C ASP A 296 9.01 6.28 -2.82
N ALA A 297 8.99 5.22 -3.62
CA ALA A 297 9.06 3.85 -3.14
C ALA A 297 10.40 3.17 -3.43
N GLY A 298 10.77 2.21 -2.60
CA GLY A 298 11.93 1.33 -2.83
C GLY A 298 11.55 -0.01 -3.47
N ASP A 299 10.24 -0.25 -3.63
CA ASP A 299 9.60 -1.38 -4.31
C ASP A 299 8.35 -0.85 -5.05
N ASP A 300 7.23 -1.57 -5.12
CA ASP A 300 6.04 -1.10 -5.84
C ASP A 300 5.46 0.20 -5.22
N GLY A 301 5.01 1.15 -6.05
CA GLY A 301 4.45 2.44 -5.58
C GLY A 301 3.03 2.30 -5.03
N ILE A 302 2.06 2.04 -5.91
CA ILE A 302 0.66 1.77 -5.57
C ILE A 302 0.35 0.34 -6.00
N CYS A 303 0.18 -0.56 -5.05
CA CYS A 303 0.00 -1.98 -5.32
C CYS A 303 -1.37 -2.51 -4.86
N ILE A 304 -2.06 -3.21 -5.74
CA ILE A 304 -3.35 -3.86 -5.48
C ILE A 304 -3.13 -5.36 -5.34
N LYS A 305 -3.49 -5.91 -4.19
CA LYS A 305 -3.28 -7.31 -3.82
C LYS A 305 -4.55 -7.95 -3.28
N SER A 306 -4.60 -9.29 -3.21
CA SER A 306 -5.71 -10.04 -2.62
C SER A 306 -5.28 -11.43 -2.12
N GLY A 307 -4.12 -11.50 -1.47
CA GLY A 307 -3.58 -12.74 -0.93
C GLY A 307 -2.81 -13.59 -1.92
N LYS A 308 -2.06 -14.55 -1.40
CA LYS A 308 -1.10 -15.36 -2.12
C LYS A 308 -1.46 -16.84 -2.06
N ASP A 309 -1.42 -17.51 -3.23
CA ASP A 309 -1.54 -18.95 -3.37
C ASP A 309 -2.78 -19.54 -2.64
N ALA A 310 -2.61 -20.64 -1.93
CA ALA A 310 -3.69 -21.31 -1.22
C ALA A 310 -4.33 -20.45 -0.13
N ASP A 311 -3.54 -19.66 0.61
CA ASP A 311 -4.06 -18.76 1.66
C ASP A 311 -4.94 -17.68 1.06
N GLY A 312 -4.52 -17.07 -0.05
CA GLY A 312 -5.30 -16.07 -0.76
C GLY A 312 -6.59 -16.64 -1.36
N ARG A 313 -6.51 -17.81 -2.03
CA ARG A 313 -7.72 -18.49 -2.56
C ARG A 313 -8.67 -18.92 -1.45
N LYS A 314 -8.17 -19.44 -0.33
CA LYS A 314 -8.98 -19.81 0.84
C LYS A 314 -9.67 -18.60 1.46
N ARG A 315 -8.96 -17.46 1.55
CA ARG A 315 -9.54 -16.18 2.00
C ARG A 315 -10.67 -15.76 1.07
N GLY A 316 -10.49 -15.88 -0.26
CA GLY A 316 -11.50 -15.66 -1.27
C GLY A 316 -12.08 -14.25 -1.31
N ILE A 317 -11.34 -13.25 -0.82
CA ILE A 317 -11.76 -11.84 -0.77
C ILE A 317 -10.98 -11.06 -1.80
N ALA A 318 -11.68 -10.60 -2.83
CA ALA A 318 -11.11 -9.74 -3.86
C ALA A 318 -10.81 -8.33 -3.34
N THR A 319 -9.87 -7.64 -3.97
CA THR A 319 -9.82 -6.18 -3.90
C THR A 319 -10.73 -5.64 -5.00
N GLU A 320 -11.75 -4.87 -4.60
CA GLU A 320 -12.79 -4.39 -5.52
C GLU A 320 -13.27 -2.98 -5.23
N ASN A 321 -13.75 -2.30 -6.28
CA ASN A 321 -14.28 -0.94 -6.22
C ASN A 321 -13.23 0.04 -5.68
N VAL A 322 -12.18 0.28 -6.44
CA VAL A 322 -11.07 1.17 -6.08
C VAL A 322 -10.91 2.28 -7.11
N VAL A 323 -10.71 3.49 -6.64
CA VAL A 323 -10.35 4.63 -7.48
C VAL A 323 -8.98 5.15 -7.06
N VAL A 324 -8.06 5.23 -8.02
CA VAL A 324 -6.75 5.89 -7.89
C VAL A 324 -6.77 7.12 -8.79
N ASP A 325 -6.70 8.31 -8.23
CA ASP A 325 -6.84 9.56 -8.99
C ASP A 325 -5.85 10.64 -8.53
N GLY A 326 -5.18 11.26 -9.51
CA GLY A 326 -4.27 12.38 -9.25
C GLY A 326 -3.05 12.04 -8.41
N CYS A 327 -2.57 10.80 -8.49
CA CYS A 327 -1.39 10.34 -7.75
C CYS A 327 -0.11 10.46 -8.58
N THR A 328 1.02 10.66 -7.88
CA THR A 328 2.36 10.64 -8.49
C THR A 328 3.21 9.57 -7.81
N VAL A 329 3.87 8.73 -8.60
CA VAL A 329 4.86 7.76 -8.10
C VAL A 329 6.23 8.13 -8.62
N PHE A 330 7.20 8.25 -7.70
CA PHE A 330 8.61 8.49 -7.98
C PHE A 330 9.39 7.23 -7.65
N ALA A 331 10.25 6.80 -8.58
CA ALA A 331 11.03 5.58 -8.42
C ALA A 331 10.14 4.35 -8.12
N GLY A 332 10.71 3.27 -7.64
CA GLY A 332 10.00 2.04 -7.34
C GLY A 332 9.90 1.07 -8.51
N HIS A 333 9.54 -0.18 -8.18
CA HIS A 333 9.49 -1.26 -9.18
C HIS A 333 8.25 -1.20 -10.08
N GLY A 334 7.25 -0.40 -9.73
CA GLY A 334 6.07 -0.14 -10.55
C GLY A 334 5.29 1.08 -10.10
N GLY A 335 4.73 1.84 -11.03
CA GLY A 335 3.89 3.01 -10.73
C GLY A 335 2.54 2.57 -10.15
N PHE A 336 1.71 1.94 -10.97
CA PHE A 336 0.50 1.22 -10.54
C PHE A 336 0.68 -0.26 -10.81
N VAL A 337 0.45 -1.09 -9.80
CA VAL A 337 0.75 -2.51 -9.82
C VAL A 337 -0.46 -3.33 -9.39
N VAL A 338 -0.72 -4.43 -10.09
CA VAL A 338 -1.64 -5.48 -9.66
C VAL A 338 -0.84 -6.78 -9.47
N GLY A 339 -0.88 -7.32 -8.26
CA GLY A 339 -0.18 -8.57 -7.92
C GLY A 339 1.25 -8.37 -7.37
N SER A 340 2.07 -9.46 -7.35
CA SER A 340 1.75 -10.84 -7.78
C SER A 340 0.76 -11.57 -6.86
N GLU A 341 0.52 -11.09 -5.65
CA GLU A 341 -0.41 -11.64 -4.66
C GLU A 341 -1.85 -11.23 -5.02
N MET A 342 -2.49 -11.93 -5.99
CA MET A 342 -3.83 -11.60 -6.49
C MET A 342 -4.80 -12.78 -6.44
N SER A 343 -4.54 -13.76 -5.56
CA SER A 343 -5.23 -15.05 -5.52
C SER A 343 -6.71 -14.96 -5.15
N GLY A 344 -7.14 -13.92 -4.43
CA GLY A 344 -8.53 -13.63 -4.13
C GLY A 344 -9.28 -12.88 -5.24
N GLY A 345 -8.56 -12.47 -6.31
CA GLY A 345 -9.11 -11.69 -7.41
C GLY A 345 -9.00 -10.16 -7.22
N VAL A 346 -9.03 -9.43 -8.33
CA VAL A 346 -9.03 -7.96 -8.38
C VAL A 346 -10.02 -7.51 -9.45
N LYS A 347 -10.94 -6.62 -9.11
CA LYS A 347 -11.94 -6.14 -10.08
C LYS A 347 -12.48 -4.75 -9.77
N ASN A 348 -13.02 -4.10 -10.80
CA ASN A 348 -13.62 -2.77 -10.69
C ASN A 348 -12.61 -1.74 -10.14
N ILE A 349 -11.51 -1.55 -10.84
CA ILE A 349 -10.48 -0.57 -10.49
C ILE A 349 -10.47 0.53 -11.54
N LYS A 350 -10.54 1.79 -11.14
CA LYS A 350 -10.29 2.97 -11.99
C LYS A 350 -8.99 3.65 -11.57
N VAL A 351 -8.08 3.83 -12.52
CA VAL A 351 -6.81 4.57 -12.32
C VAL A 351 -6.80 5.72 -13.31
N GLN A 352 -6.66 6.95 -12.83
CA GLN A 352 -6.69 8.10 -13.74
C GLN A 352 -5.87 9.28 -13.23
N HIS A 353 -5.47 10.15 -14.18
CA HIS A 353 -4.73 11.39 -13.93
C HIS A 353 -3.45 11.20 -13.10
N CYS A 354 -2.78 10.05 -13.26
CA CYS A 354 -1.59 9.71 -12.51
C CYS A 354 -0.31 9.98 -13.30
N GLN A 355 0.79 10.15 -12.58
CA GLN A 355 2.13 10.36 -13.13
C GLN A 355 3.08 9.31 -12.55
N PHE A 356 3.84 8.63 -13.41
CA PHE A 356 4.88 7.69 -13.00
C PHE A 356 6.23 8.15 -13.56
N ILE A 357 7.19 8.42 -12.67
CA ILE A 357 8.46 9.08 -13.00
C ILE A 357 9.62 8.26 -12.43
N GLY A 358 10.49 7.76 -13.30
CA GLY A 358 11.68 6.98 -12.91
C GLY A 358 11.35 5.63 -12.27
N THR A 359 10.16 5.07 -12.50
CA THR A 359 9.81 3.72 -12.04
C THR A 359 10.40 2.66 -12.97
N ASP A 360 10.68 1.45 -12.46
CA ASP A 360 11.14 0.35 -13.33
C ASP A 360 10.07 0.03 -14.38
N VAL A 361 8.81 -0.04 -14.00
CA VAL A 361 7.65 -0.28 -14.86
C VAL A 361 6.57 0.77 -14.60
N GLY A 362 5.90 1.25 -15.64
CA GLY A 362 4.82 2.21 -15.49
C GLY A 362 3.54 1.57 -14.95
N LEU A 363 2.86 0.79 -15.78
CA LEU A 363 1.67 -0.02 -15.43
C LEU A 363 2.08 -1.49 -15.41
N ARG A 364 1.92 -2.14 -14.26
CA ARG A 364 2.46 -3.47 -14.02
C ARG A 364 1.41 -4.45 -13.54
N PHE A 365 1.10 -5.45 -14.35
CA PHE A 365 0.22 -6.57 -14.01
C PHE A 365 1.05 -7.85 -13.95
N LYS A 366 1.20 -8.44 -12.78
CA LYS A 366 2.09 -9.57 -12.56
C LYS A 366 1.43 -10.71 -11.81
N SER A 367 1.65 -11.93 -12.27
CA SER A 367 1.20 -13.16 -11.63
C SER A 367 2.08 -14.34 -12.02
N THR A 368 1.79 -15.50 -11.48
CA THR A 368 2.44 -16.76 -11.85
C THR A 368 1.49 -17.92 -11.62
N ARG A 369 1.76 -19.07 -12.26
CA ARG A 369 1.08 -20.33 -11.91
C ARG A 369 1.17 -20.59 -10.41
N GLY A 370 0.15 -21.17 -9.83
CA GLY A 370 0.02 -21.35 -8.38
C GLY A 370 -0.79 -20.26 -7.68
N ARG A 371 -0.86 -19.03 -8.25
CA ARG A 371 -1.65 -17.92 -7.68
C ARG A 371 -3.15 -18.17 -7.80
N GLY A 372 -3.63 -18.56 -8.99
CA GLY A 372 -5.06 -18.47 -9.31
C GLY A 372 -5.55 -17.03 -9.28
N GLY A 373 -6.86 -16.85 -9.11
CA GLY A 373 -7.51 -15.55 -9.06
C GLY A 373 -7.74 -14.92 -10.43
N ILE A 374 -8.66 -13.97 -10.49
CA ILE A 374 -9.05 -13.25 -11.71
C ILE A 374 -8.82 -11.76 -11.53
N VAL A 375 -8.13 -11.14 -12.46
CA VAL A 375 -7.99 -9.69 -12.58
C VAL A 375 -8.80 -9.24 -13.78
N GLU A 376 -9.85 -8.46 -13.53
CA GLU A 376 -10.80 -8.03 -14.57
C GLU A 376 -11.43 -6.68 -14.26
N HIS A 377 -12.04 -6.06 -15.29
CA HIS A 377 -12.73 -4.77 -15.16
C HIS A 377 -11.82 -3.68 -14.58
N ILE A 378 -10.63 -3.57 -15.13
CA ILE A 378 -9.66 -2.51 -14.79
C ILE A 378 -9.72 -1.43 -15.87
N TYR A 379 -9.81 -0.18 -15.46
CA TYR A 379 -9.96 0.97 -16.34
C TYR A 379 -8.86 1.99 -16.03
N VAL A 380 -7.89 2.10 -16.91
CA VAL A 380 -6.77 3.05 -16.79
C VAL A 380 -6.97 4.17 -17.81
N ASP A 381 -6.84 5.41 -17.37
CA ASP A 381 -7.05 6.58 -18.24
C ASP A 381 -6.17 7.76 -17.85
N SER A 382 -5.71 8.54 -18.84
CA SER A 382 -4.99 9.79 -18.60
C SER A 382 -3.74 9.63 -17.73
N ILE A 383 -2.81 8.76 -18.15
CA ILE A 383 -1.55 8.50 -17.45
C ILE A 383 -0.37 9.15 -18.20
N SER A 384 0.47 9.85 -17.46
CA SER A 384 1.76 10.36 -17.94
C SER A 384 2.92 9.60 -17.32
N MET A 385 3.88 9.19 -18.15
CA MET A 385 5.07 8.46 -17.72
C MET A 385 6.32 9.12 -18.26
N ASP A 386 7.38 9.15 -17.46
CA ASP A 386 8.68 9.68 -17.83
C ASP A 386 9.79 8.85 -17.21
N ASP A 387 10.86 8.60 -17.99
CA ASP A 387 12.06 7.88 -17.53
C ASP A 387 11.75 6.50 -16.93
N ILE A 388 10.92 5.70 -17.61
CA ILE A 388 10.58 4.33 -17.21
C ILE A 388 11.75 3.39 -17.58
N GLN A 389 12.32 2.73 -16.56
CA GLN A 389 13.59 2.03 -16.73
C GLN A 389 13.46 0.72 -17.55
N ALA A 390 12.36 0.01 -17.44
CA ALA A 390 12.07 -1.20 -18.21
C ALA A 390 10.85 -1.00 -19.13
N ASP A 391 9.65 -1.45 -18.74
CA ASP A 391 8.50 -1.46 -19.63
C ASP A 391 7.50 -0.35 -19.29
N ALA A 392 6.97 0.37 -20.28
CA ALA A 392 5.89 1.30 -20.02
C ALA A 392 4.63 0.58 -19.50
N LEU A 393 4.33 -0.60 -20.08
CA LEU A 393 3.19 -1.42 -19.69
C LEU A 393 3.58 -2.90 -19.75
N THR A 394 3.38 -3.62 -18.64
CA THR A 394 3.67 -5.06 -18.50
C THR A 394 2.45 -5.84 -18.04
N PHE A 395 2.17 -6.95 -18.74
CA PHE A 395 1.40 -8.09 -18.24
C PHE A 395 2.30 -9.30 -18.23
N ASP A 396 2.69 -9.81 -17.07
CA ASP A 396 3.57 -10.96 -16.94
C ASP A 396 2.98 -12.04 -16.03
N MET A 397 2.69 -13.21 -16.62
CA MET A 397 2.13 -14.37 -15.93
C MET A 397 3.20 -15.44 -15.58
N PHE A 398 4.49 -15.10 -15.70
CA PHE A 398 5.62 -15.93 -15.31
C PHE A 398 6.44 -15.33 -14.18
N TYR A 399 5.88 -14.36 -13.47
CA TYR A 399 6.58 -13.59 -12.47
C TYR A 399 7.05 -14.44 -11.28
N GLY A 400 8.36 -14.54 -11.07
CA GLY A 400 8.98 -15.33 -10.00
C GLY A 400 9.21 -14.59 -8.67
N GLY A 401 8.69 -13.39 -8.49
CA GLY A 401 8.96 -12.55 -7.30
C GLY A 401 10.21 -11.68 -7.42
N LYS A 402 10.83 -11.64 -8.62
CA LYS A 402 11.97 -10.77 -8.94
C LYS A 402 11.49 -9.58 -9.78
N SER A 403 12.22 -8.47 -9.75
CA SER A 403 12.05 -7.40 -10.72
C SER A 403 12.50 -7.82 -12.12
N VAL A 404 11.98 -7.17 -13.15
CA VAL A 404 12.39 -7.48 -14.54
C VAL A 404 13.92 -7.38 -14.74
N PRO A 405 14.63 -6.35 -14.26
CA PRO A 405 16.07 -6.30 -14.32
C PRO A 405 16.79 -7.44 -13.57
N GLU A 406 16.27 -7.86 -12.41
CA GLU A 406 16.82 -9.00 -11.65
C GLU A 406 16.60 -10.32 -12.40
N MET A 407 15.44 -10.50 -13.06
CA MET A 407 15.17 -11.69 -13.89
C MET A 407 16.13 -11.76 -15.09
N ILE A 408 16.33 -10.64 -15.79
CA ILE A 408 17.26 -10.57 -16.93
C ILE A 408 18.70 -10.83 -16.48
N ALA A 409 19.12 -10.25 -15.35
CA ALA A 409 20.46 -10.44 -14.80
C ALA A 409 20.74 -11.90 -14.37
N ASP A 410 19.70 -12.59 -13.90
CA ASP A 410 19.79 -14.02 -13.50
C ASP A 410 19.65 -15.00 -14.69
N GLY A 411 19.40 -14.50 -15.90
CA GLY A 411 19.24 -15.31 -17.10
C GLY A 411 17.92 -16.10 -17.14
N ASP A 412 16.94 -15.71 -16.36
CA ASP A 412 15.62 -16.34 -16.31
C ASP A 412 14.86 -16.04 -17.62
N THR A 413 14.61 -17.08 -18.42
CA THR A 413 13.73 -16.98 -19.59
C THR A 413 12.41 -17.68 -19.31
N PRO A 414 11.26 -17.00 -19.50
CA PRO A 414 9.96 -17.62 -19.30
C PRO A 414 9.75 -18.80 -20.24
N ASN A 415 9.31 -19.95 -19.73
CA ASN A 415 8.85 -21.04 -20.57
C ASN A 415 7.45 -20.73 -21.10
N THR A 416 7.38 -20.09 -22.26
CA THR A 416 6.13 -19.59 -22.87
C THR A 416 5.42 -20.61 -23.76
N VAL A 417 5.96 -21.84 -23.91
CA VAL A 417 5.45 -22.84 -24.86
C VAL A 417 4.83 -24.06 -24.19
N THR A 418 5.20 -24.40 -22.95
CA THR A 418 4.68 -25.59 -22.27
C THR A 418 3.31 -25.31 -21.66
N LYS A 419 2.29 -26.03 -22.13
CA LYS A 419 0.93 -25.98 -21.57
C LYS A 419 0.84 -26.83 -20.30
N HIS A 420 0.13 -26.30 -19.31
CA HIS A 420 -0.22 -27.00 -18.08
C HIS A 420 -1.75 -27.16 -17.99
N PRO A 421 -2.27 -28.10 -17.17
CA PRO A 421 -3.71 -28.16 -16.88
C PRO A 421 -4.21 -26.84 -16.29
N VAL A 422 -5.40 -26.43 -16.69
CA VAL A 422 -6.09 -25.25 -16.13
C VAL A 422 -6.88 -25.69 -14.91
N ASP A 423 -6.64 -25.06 -13.78
CA ASP A 423 -7.34 -25.30 -12.52
C ASP A 423 -7.47 -24.02 -11.68
N GLU A 424 -7.86 -24.13 -10.42
CA GLU A 424 -8.03 -22.99 -9.50
C GLU A 424 -6.72 -22.26 -9.19
N THR A 425 -5.57 -22.82 -9.54
CA THR A 425 -4.24 -22.21 -9.36
C THR A 425 -3.79 -21.42 -10.58
N THR A 426 -4.53 -21.46 -11.68
CA THR A 426 -4.22 -20.76 -12.92
C THR A 426 -4.71 -19.31 -12.84
N PRO A 427 -3.82 -18.30 -12.89
CA PRO A 427 -4.23 -16.89 -12.85
C PRO A 427 -4.86 -16.45 -14.17
N ILE A 428 -5.75 -15.46 -14.12
CA ILE A 428 -6.46 -14.93 -15.28
C ILE A 428 -6.34 -13.41 -15.32
N PHE A 429 -5.89 -12.84 -16.44
CA PHE A 429 -5.98 -11.42 -16.77
C PHE A 429 -6.88 -11.21 -17.97
N ARG A 430 -7.96 -10.44 -17.78
CA ARG A 430 -8.95 -10.16 -18.85
C ARG A 430 -9.73 -8.87 -18.62
N ASP A 431 -10.41 -8.39 -19.66
CA ASP A 431 -11.34 -7.25 -19.60
C ASP A 431 -10.70 -5.99 -19.00
N ILE A 432 -9.54 -5.60 -19.52
CA ILE A 432 -8.77 -4.45 -19.04
C ILE A 432 -8.71 -3.39 -20.14
N ASN A 433 -9.07 -2.16 -19.79
CA ASN A 433 -9.12 -1.02 -20.69
C ASN A 433 -8.07 0.02 -20.30
N ILE A 434 -7.18 0.35 -21.23
CA ILE A 434 -6.10 1.32 -21.01
C ILE A 434 -6.19 2.37 -22.10
N SER A 435 -6.36 3.64 -21.71
CA SER A 435 -6.57 4.75 -22.63
C SER A 435 -5.78 5.99 -22.24
N ASN A 436 -5.48 6.82 -23.25
CA ASN A 436 -4.86 8.15 -23.07
C ASN A 436 -3.56 8.09 -22.24
N VAL A 437 -2.61 7.24 -22.66
CA VAL A 437 -1.31 7.06 -21.99
C VAL A 437 -0.22 7.74 -22.83
N ILE A 438 0.60 8.55 -22.19
CA ILE A 438 1.79 9.17 -22.76
C ILE A 438 3.00 8.69 -21.96
N CYS A 439 4.00 8.13 -22.67
CA CYS A 439 5.29 7.75 -22.08
C CYS A 439 6.42 8.39 -22.89
N SER A 440 7.16 9.32 -22.29
CA SER A 440 8.24 10.05 -22.97
C SER A 440 9.55 9.27 -23.08
N GLY A 441 9.72 8.17 -22.32
CA GLY A 441 10.88 7.29 -22.37
C GLY A 441 10.66 6.01 -21.59
N SER A 442 10.95 4.86 -22.23
CA SER A 442 10.99 3.55 -21.55
C SER A 442 12.02 2.63 -22.21
N GLY A 443 12.45 1.61 -21.48
CA GLY A 443 13.29 0.55 -22.05
C GLY A 443 12.53 -0.18 -23.16
N ARG A 444 11.34 -0.69 -22.87
CA ARG A 444 10.41 -1.32 -23.83
C ARG A 444 9.04 -0.65 -23.76
N SER A 445 8.34 -0.64 -24.90
CA SER A 445 7.00 -0.07 -24.96
C SER A 445 5.96 -0.92 -24.21
N LEU A 446 5.76 -2.17 -24.62
CA LEU A 446 4.76 -3.08 -24.09
C LEU A 446 5.38 -4.48 -23.93
N TYR A 447 5.09 -5.15 -22.82
CA TYR A 447 5.48 -6.54 -22.60
C TYR A 447 4.30 -7.37 -22.09
N PHE A 448 3.72 -8.18 -22.97
CA PHE A 448 2.59 -9.05 -22.67
C PHE A 448 3.03 -10.50 -22.76
N ASN A 449 3.04 -11.19 -21.64
CA ASN A 449 3.57 -12.55 -21.51
C ASN A 449 2.58 -13.45 -20.76
N GLY A 450 1.55 -13.90 -21.48
CA GLY A 450 0.50 -14.77 -20.99
C GLY A 450 0.93 -16.23 -20.90
N LEU A 451 0.11 -17.03 -20.20
CA LEU A 451 0.30 -18.48 -20.16
C LEU A 451 -0.25 -19.12 -21.44
N PRO A 452 0.43 -20.15 -22.00
CA PRO A 452 -0.08 -20.82 -23.21
C PRO A 452 -1.39 -21.58 -23.00
N GLU A 453 -1.71 -21.97 -21.77
CA GLU A 453 -2.99 -22.57 -21.37
C GLU A 453 -4.06 -21.55 -20.97
N MET A 454 -3.65 -20.32 -20.60
CA MET A 454 -4.52 -19.23 -20.17
C MET A 454 -3.96 -17.90 -20.69
N PRO A 455 -4.25 -17.56 -21.97
CA PRO A 455 -3.78 -16.32 -22.56
C PRO A 455 -4.31 -15.08 -21.83
N ILE A 456 -3.59 -13.97 -21.94
CA ILE A 456 -4.09 -12.63 -21.58
C ILE A 456 -5.17 -12.29 -22.61
N ASP A 457 -6.39 -11.95 -22.15
CA ASP A 457 -7.56 -11.87 -23.01
C ASP A 457 -8.33 -10.56 -22.87
N ARG A 458 -8.87 -10.07 -23.99
CA ARG A 458 -9.73 -8.87 -24.04
C ARG A 458 -9.10 -7.64 -23.38
N ILE A 459 -7.93 -7.24 -23.84
CA ILE A 459 -7.27 -5.99 -23.45
C ILE A 459 -7.50 -4.94 -24.53
N SER A 460 -8.01 -3.79 -24.14
CA SER A 460 -8.23 -2.64 -25.02
C SER A 460 -7.17 -1.57 -24.77
N LEU A 461 -6.42 -1.21 -25.82
CA LEU A 461 -5.40 -0.15 -25.82
C LEU A 461 -5.86 0.96 -26.75
N LYS A 462 -6.06 2.17 -26.22
CA LYS A 462 -6.58 3.31 -26.98
C LYS A 462 -5.80 4.61 -26.71
N ASN A 463 -5.40 5.31 -27.76
CA ASN A 463 -4.66 6.59 -27.66
C ASN A 463 -3.38 6.45 -26.80
N LEU A 464 -2.51 5.51 -27.12
CA LEU A 464 -1.21 5.36 -26.48
C LEU A 464 -0.12 6.01 -27.33
N TYR A 465 0.73 6.82 -26.71
CA TYR A 465 1.88 7.49 -27.33
C TYR A 465 3.11 7.16 -26.50
N ILE A 466 3.94 6.23 -27.00
CA ILE A 466 5.08 5.69 -26.24
C ILE A 466 6.37 5.87 -27.03
N THR A 467 7.37 6.49 -26.43
CA THR A 467 8.75 6.49 -26.90
C THR A 467 9.53 5.47 -26.08
N SER A 468 10.21 4.52 -26.74
CA SER A 468 10.94 3.43 -26.09
C SER A 468 12.20 3.03 -26.85
N HIS A 469 13.09 2.26 -26.22
CA HIS A 469 14.27 1.70 -26.89
C HIS A 469 13.96 0.36 -27.58
N GLU A 470 12.98 -0.37 -27.08
CA GLU A 470 12.51 -1.64 -27.66
C GLU A 470 11.02 -1.55 -28.00
N ASP A 471 10.63 -2.31 -29.04
CA ASP A 471 9.25 -2.42 -29.47
C ASP A 471 8.44 -3.35 -28.57
N ALA A 472 7.13 -3.47 -28.84
CA ALA A 472 6.21 -4.32 -28.10
C ALA A 472 6.45 -5.82 -28.32
N ILE A 473 6.28 -6.61 -27.27
CA ILE A 473 6.26 -8.07 -27.28
C ILE A 473 4.91 -8.58 -26.81
N PHE A 474 4.36 -9.56 -27.56
CA PHE A 474 3.09 -10.21 -27.22
C PHE A 474 3.24 -11.73 -27.33
N ASN A 475 3.19 -12.43 -26.21
CA ASN A 475 3.22 -13.88 -26.12
C ASN A 475 1.92 -14.38 -25.46
N ASN A 476 1.27 -15.37 -26.06
CA ASN A 476 0.04 -15.99 -25.53
C ASN A 476 -1.03 -14.92 -25.12
N CYS A 477 -1.44 -14.14 -26.10
CA CYS A 477 -2.44 -13.08 -25.94
C CYS A 477 -3.56 -13.27 -26.97
N GLU A 478 -4.80 -13.03 -26.56
CA GLU A 478 -5.98 -13.13 -27.41
C GLU A 478 -6.83 -11.86 -27.29
N ASN A 479 -7.54 -11.49 -28.35
CA ASN A 479 -8.47 -10.37 -28.39
C ASN A 479 -7.87 -9.02 -27.88
N ILE A 480 -6.63 -8.74 -28.27
CA ILE A 480 -5.99 -7.44 -27.97
C ILE A 480 -6.42 -6.42 -29.03
N THR A 481 -7.20 -5.43 -28.62
CA THR A 481 -7.62 -4.34 -29.51
C THR A 481 -6.67 -3.14 -29.37
N ARG A 482 -6.33 -2.53 -30.50
CA ARG A 482 -5.44 -1.37 -30.57
C ARG A 482 -6.09 -0.29 -31.43
N GLU A 483 -6.40 0.86 -30.81
CA GLU A 483 -6.92 2.03 -31.49
C GLU A 483 -6.01 3.21 -31.22
N ASN A 484 -5.40 3.79 -32.28
CA ASN A 484 -4.47 4.92 -32.16
C ASN A 484 -3.31 4.67 -31.17
N VAL A 485 -2.62 3.53 -31.34
CA VAL A 485 -1.43 3.14 -30.56
C VAL A 485 -0.18 3.48 -31.37
N ASN A 486 0.58 4.46 -30.91
CA ASN A 486 1.75 5.01 -31.58
C ASN A 486 3.00 4.71 -30.74
N ILE A 487 3.84 3.82 -31.21
CA ILE A 487 5.12 3.48 -30.59
C ILE A 487 6.25 4.03 -31.47
N LYS A 488 7.10 4.85 -30.84
CA LYS A 488 8.32 5.36 -31.47
C LYS A 488 9.52 4.70 -30.83
N VAL A 489 10.15 3.78 -31.56
CA VAL A 489 11.40 3.15 -31.11
C VAL A 489 12.57 4.07 -31.43
N VAL A 490 13.42 4.34 -30.45
CA VAL A 490 14.62 5.21 -30.52
C VAL A 490 15.83 4.36 -30.16
N THR A 491 16.76 4.24 -31.10
CA THR A 491 18.07 3.58 -30.83
C THR A 491 18.93 4.49 -29.97
N LEU A 492 19.58 3.96 -28.92
CA LEU A 492 20.59 4.66 -28.14
C LEU A 492 21.85 4.96 -28.95
#